data_148599bbd0404b76c7977f519762bd4d
#
_entry.id   148599bbd0404b76c7977f519762bd4d
#
_cell.length_a   1.000
_cell.length_b   1.000
_cell.length_c   1.000
_cell.angle_alpha   90.00
_cell.angle_beta   90.00
_cell.angle_gamma   90.00
#
_symmetry.space_group_name_H-M   'P 1'
#
loop_
_entity.id
_entity.type
_entity.pdbx_description
1 polymer ?
#
loop_
_entity_poly.entity_id
_entity_poly.type
_entity_poly.pdbx_seq_one_letter_code
_entity_poly.pdbx_strand_id
1 'polypeptide(L)'
;MPYAVDLFCGAGGCSEGLIQAGFHILFSSDISDMVEVTYRHRHEQLGLIQGKNTWFERADIRNLTGEDIRRHIANLEIFEGKEIPDIDLMIGGPSCQGFSRAGRRDKSDPRNMLFGEYVRVINEVRPKYIVLENVEGFVDMQFIGYKGLDLPEEEGPVYPDGSVTPDLLTAELYRIGYHTLKPRILNAADFGVPQRRNRIIFIGYRDDMTAPEYPKPTVKPENYLNLLDAIGDLITDSKIRKKNNRQLSQFQIDSKNGRTPGIDGKPIPAPKQVMNNELPGSSDLVAERFSLFLPGESGSMLKKRIMELGIDISDKPALIKMCCEKLEKTPDEVIALYKSKKATVAEVDVLLTKKNIRQRFDPKQPSATVVSIADDYISPWEARTFSVREMARCQSFDDSFEFLGKRTTGGLRRRVEVPQYTQVGNAVPPLLAKAIAEEIMKVL
;
A
#
# COMPACT_ATOMS: atom_id res chain seq x y z
N MET A 1 -6.37 -13.01 24.54
CA MET A 1 -5.95 -12.55 23.20
C MET A 1 -6.72 -11.26 22.95
N PRO A 2 -6.07 -10.14 22.68
CA PRO A 2 -6.74 -8.87 22.44
C PRO A 2 -7.51 -8.86 21.12
N TYR A 3 -8.54 -8.04 21.04
CA TYR A 3 -9.46 -7.96 19.93
C TYR A 3 -9.29 -6.66 19.14
N ALA A 4 -9.35 -6.77 17.82
CA ALA A 4 -9.23 -5.62 16.93
C ALA A 4 -10.35 -5.50 15.90
N VAL A 5 -10.57 -4.26 15.46
CA VAL A 5 -11.45 -3.86 14.36
C VAL A 5 -10.60 -3.15 13.31
N ASP A 6 -10.75 -3.54 12.03
CA ASP A 6 -10.01 -2.96 10.90
C ASP A 6 -11.00 -2.30 9.92
N LEU A 7 -11.05 -0.97 9.90
CA LEU A 7 -11.91 -0.19 9.01
C LEU A 7 -11.11 0.35 7.82
N PHE A 8 -11.73 0.41 6.64
CA PHE A 8 -11.04 0.68 5.39
C PHE A 8 -9.92 -0.34 5.14
N CYS A 9 -10.16 -1.59 5.50
CA CYS A 9 -9.15 -2.63 5.65
C CYS A 9 -8.39 -2.96 4.34
N GLY A 10 -8.93 -2.55 3.18
CA GLY A 10 -8.32 -2.89 1.90
C GLY A 10 -8.09 -4.41 1.78
N ALA A 11 -7.00 -4.82 1.18
CA ALA A 11 -6.66 -6.24 1.08
C ALA A 11 -6.26 -6.89 2.41
N GLY A 12 -6.16 -6.12 3.53
CA GLY A 12 -5.84 -6.67 4.84
C GLY A 12 -4.38 -6.52 5.27
N GLY A 13 -3.66 -5.52 4.74
CA GLY A 13 -2.27 -5.29 5.15
C GLY A 13 -2.14 -4.93 6.64
N CYS A 14 -3.06 -4.12 7.18
CA CYS A 14 -3.14 -3.86 8.62
C CYS A 14 -3.50 -5.13 9.39
N SER A 15 -4.54 -5.85 8.97
CA SER A 15 -4.97 -7.09 9.61
C SER A 15 -3.86 -8.13 9.71
N GLU A 16 -3.06 -8.34 8.63
CA GLU A 16 -1.87 -9.21 8.67
C GLU A 16 -0.90 -8.79 9.77
N GLY A 17 -0.60 -7.49 9.88
CA GLY A 17 0.30 -6.97 10.92
C GLY A 17 -0.28 -7.12 12.32
N LEU A 18 -1.56 -6.85 12.52
CA LEU A 18 -2.25 -7.04 13.79
C LEU A 18 -2.25 -8.50 14.25
N ILE A 19 -2.53 -9.43 13.33
CA ILE A 19 -2.49 -10.87 13.62
C ILE A 19 -1.07 -11.32 13.97
N GLN A 20 -0.05 -10.82 13.24
CA GLN A 20 1.36 -11.10 13.57
C GLN A 20 1.76 -10.55 14.94
N ALA A 21 1.12 -9.49 15.42
CA ALA A 21 1.32 -8.93 16.77
C ALA A 21 0.48 -9.65 17.85
N GLY A 22 -0.39 -10.59 17.48
CA GLY A 22 -1.18 -11.38 18.42
C GLY A 22 -2.62 -10.90 18.65
N PHE A 23 -3.12 -9.97 17.85
CA PHE A 23 -4.54 -9.57 17.87
C PHE A 23 -5.42 -10.55 17.10
N HIS A 24 -6.66 -10.66 17.55
CA HIS A 24 -7.73 -11.34 16.82
C HIS A 24 -8.67 -10.32 16.18
N ILE A 25 -8.87 -10.41 14.87
CA ILE A 25 -9.74 -9.49 14.13
C ILE A 25 -11.19 -9.93 14.26
N LEU A 26 -11.99 -9.19 15.03
CA LEU A 26 -13.42 -9.49 15.21
C LEU A 26 -14.29 -8.93 14.09
N PHE A 27 -13.94 -7.75 13.59
CA PHE A 27 -14.72 -7.04 12.57
C PHE A 27 -13.81 -6.30 11.61
N SER A 28 -14.18 -6.29 10.34
CA SER A 28 -13.50 -5.54 9.29
C SER A 28 -14.49 -4.99 8.29
N SER A 29 -14.16 -3.86 7.65
CA SER A 29 -15.01 -3.26 6.63
C SER A 29 -14.22 -2.60 5.51
N ASP A 30 -14.71 -2.76 4.28
CA ASP A 30 -14.31 -2.01 3.09
C ASP A 30 -15.50 -1.88 2.15
N ILE A 31 -15.49 -0.86 1.29
CA ILE A 31 -16.58 -0.62 0.31
C ILE A 31 -16.45 -1.49 -0.95
N SER A 32 -15.26 -2.00 -1.25
CA SER A 32 -14.95 -2.68 -2.51
C SER A 32 -15.29 -4.16 -2.49
N ASP A 33 -16.07 -4.59 -3.49
CA ASP A 33 -16.37 -6.01 -3.76
C ASP A 33 -15.11 -6.84 -4.11
N MET A 34 -14.16 -6.24 -4.81
CA MET A 34 -12.90 -6.91 -5.17
C MET A 34 -11.99 -7.12 -3.96
N VAL A 35 -12.03 -6.19 -3.02
CA VAL A 35 -11.32 -6.29 -1.74
C VAL A 35 -11.94 -7.38 -0.87
N GLU A 36 -13.26 -7.42 -0.75
CA GLU A 36 -14.00 -8.45 0.02
C GLU A 36 -13.52 -9.86 -0.33
N VAL A 37 -13.43 -10.17 -1.63
CA VAL A 37 -13.05 -11.53 -2.08
C VAL A 37 -11.64 -11.89 -1.63
N THR A 38 -10.67 -10.98 -1.77
CA THR A 38 -9.28 -11.20 -1.33
C THR A 38 -9.21 -11.32 0.20
N TYR A 39 -9.83 -10.39 0.91
CA TYR A 39 -9.79 -10.30 2.36
C TYR A 39 -10.39 -11.54 3.04
N ARG A 40 -11.60 -11.93 2.64
CA ARG A 40 -12.29 -13.10 3.20
C ARG A 40 -11.54 -14.40 2.88
N HIS A 41 -11.04 -14.55 1.65
CA HIS A 41 -10.23 -15.70 1.27
C HIS A 41 -9.02 -15.85 2.19
N ARG A 42 -8.30 -14.74 2.43
CA ARG A 42 -7.15 -14.76 3.35
C ARG A 42 -7.55 -15.11 4.79
N HIS A 43 -8.61 -14.53 5.28
CA HIS A 43 -9.11 -14.80 6.62
C HIS A 43 -9.50 -16.28 6.79
N GLU A 44 -10.19 -16.87 5.80
CA GLU A 44 -10.50 -18.30 5.80
C GLU A 44 -9.24 -19.18 5.85
N GLN A 45 -8.19 -18.84 5.11
CA GLN A 45 -6.90 -19.52 5.19
C GLN A 45 -6.30 -19.47 6.61
N LEU A 46 -6.48 -18.35 7.32
CA LEU A 46 -6.02 -18.16 8.69
C LEU A 46 -6.93 -18.81 9.74
N GLY A 47 -8.07 -19.40 9.33
CA GLY A 47 -9.08 -19.95 10.24
C GLY A 47 -10.01 -18.90 10.83
N LEU A 48 -9.98 -17.67 10.32
CA LEU A 48 -10.92 -16.59 10.65
C LEU A 48 -12.16 -16.74 9.75
N ILE A 49 -13.20 -17.35 10.30
CA ILE A 49 -14.39 -17.76 9.56
C ILE A 49 -15.54 -16.79 9.81
N GLN A 50 -16.10 -16.28 8.72
CA GLN A 50 -17.25 -15.35 8.73
C GLN A 50 -18.41 -15.88 9.59
N GLY A 51 -18.88 -15.07 10.54
CA GLY A 51 -19.96 -15.40 11.46
C GLY A 51 -19.56 -16.34 12.61
N LYS A 52 -18.41 -17.00 12.51
CA LYS A 52 -17.91 -17.87 13.58
C LYS A 52 -17.04 -17.13 14.58
N ASN A 53 -15.98 -16.52 14.12
CA ASN A 53 -14.99 -15.85 14.96
C ASN A 53 -14.51 -14.51 14.41
N THR A 54 -15.01 -14.11 13.24
CA THR A 54 -14.77 -12.81 12.61
C THR A 54 -15.96 -12.42 11.74
N TRP A 55 -16.10 -11.14 11.45
CA TRP A 55 -17.09 -10.61 10.52
C TRP A 55 -16.43 -9.61 9.57
N PHE A 56 -16.64 -9.77 8.28
CA PHE A 56 -16.36 -8.75 7.27
C PHE A 56 -17.66 -8.17 6.75
N GLU A 57 -17.77 -6.86 6.73
CA GLU A 57 -18.92 -6.13 6.19
C GLU A 57 -18.50 -5.27 5.00
N ARG A 58 -19.10 -5.54 3.84
CA ARG A 58 -18.95 -4.65 2.69
C ARG A 58 -19.86 -3.45 2.84
N ALA A 59 -19.34 -2.34 3.34
CA ALA A 59 -20.12 -1.16 3.62
C ALA A 59 -19.39 0.14 3.25
N ASP A 60 -20.18 1.15 2.91
CA ASP A 60 -19.72 2.53 2.95
C ASP A 60 -19.70 2.96 4.42
N ILE A 61 -18.58 3.45 4.91
CA ILE A 61 -18.41 3.86 6.31
C ILE A 61 -19.46 4.89 6.75
N ARG A 62 -19.97 5.70 5.83
CA ARG A 62 -21.02 6.71 6.11
C ARG A 62 -22.35 6.09 6.54
N ASN A 63 -22.55 4.82 6.18
CA ASN A 63 -23.77 4.06 6.51
C ASN A 63 -23.52 2.98 7.60
N LEU A 64 -22.27 2.74 7.98
CA LEU A 64 -21.89 1.76 8.98
C LEU A 64 -21.93 2.40 10.37
N THR A 65 -22.77 1.88 11.26
CA THR A 65 -22.90 2.37 12.65
C THR A 65 -22.10 1.51 13.63
N GLY A 66 -21.75 2.07 14.78
CA GLY A 66 -21.17 1.30 15.88
C GLY A 66 -22.11 0.22 16.42
N GLU A 67 -23.42 0.43 16.34
CA GLU A 67 -24.43 -0.57 16.69
C GLU A 67 -24.37 -1.77 15.72
N ASP A 68 -24.24 -1.53 14.42
CA ASP A 68 -24.06 -2.60 13.43
C ASP A 68 -22.81 -3.44 13.74
N ILE A 69 -21.68 -2.75 14.01
CA ILE A 69 -20.42 -3.41 14.37
C ILE A 69 -20.60 -4.29 15.60
N ARG A 70 -21.17 -3.75 16.67
CA ARG A 70 -21.42 -4.51 17.91
C ARG A 70 -22.38 -5.66 17.70
N ARG A 71 -23.45 -5.47 16.95
CA ARG A 71 -24.42 -6.50 16.62
C ARG A 71 -23.75 -7.66 15.89
N HIS A 72 -22.91 -7.39 14.90
CA HIS A 72 -22.17 -8.44 14.17
C HIS A 72 -21.19 -9.17 15.08
N ILE A 73 -20.46 -8.46 15.94
CA ILE A 73 -19.56 -9.08 16.92
C ILE A 73 -20.34 -9.94 17.92
N ALA A 74 -21.47 -9.43 18.44
CA ALA A 74 -22.33 -10.16 19.38
C ALA A 74 -22.86 -11.48 18.80
N ASN A 75 -23.12 -11.50 17.50
CA ASN A 75 -23.65 -12.68 16.80
C ASN A 75 -22.57 -13.67 16.34
N LEU A 76 -21.28 -13.45 16.67
CA LEU A 76 -20.25 -14.43 16.39
C LEU A 76 -20.41 -15.65 17.30
N GLU A 77 -20.29 -16.84 16.72
CA GLU A 77 -20.43 -18.12 17.46
C GLU A 77 -19.51 -18.19 18.70
N ILE A 78 -18.31 -17.59 18.63
CA ILE A 78 -17.36 -17.59 19.77
C ILE A 78 -17.88 -16.83 21.00
N PHE A 79 -18.90 -15.97 20.84
CA PHE A 79 -19.52 -15.20 21.91
C PHE A 79 -20.93 -15.67 22.27
N GLU A 80 -21.39 -16.77 21.69
CA GLU A 80 -22.70 -17.34 22.02
C GLU A 80 -22.83 -17.58 23.55
N GLY A 81 -23.80 -16.93 24.17
CA GLY A 81 -24.03 -16.98 25.63
C GLY A 81 -22.96 -16.29 26.49
N LYS A 82 -22.10 -15.45 25.93
CA LYS A 82 -21.06 -14.69 26.65
C LYS A 82 -21.25 -13.18 26.48
N GLU A 83 -20.64 -12.43 27.37
CA GLU A 83 -20.54 -10.99 27.22
C GLU A 83 -19.61 -10.66 26.03
N ILE A 84 -19.95 -9.58 25.31
CA ILE A 84 -19.11 -9.05 24.23
C ILE A 84 -17.90 -8.37 24.87
N PRO A 85 -16.68 -8.71 24.45
CA PRO A 85 -15.49 -8.06 25.00
C PRO A 85 -15.38 -6.61 24.54
N ASP A 86 -14.66 -5.80 25.32
CA ASP A 86 -14.16 -4.52 24.84
C ASP A 86 -13.29 -4.72 23.59
N ILE A 87 -13.38 -3.78 22.67
CA ILE A 87 -12.46 -3.73 21.53
C ILE A 87 -11.16 -3.07 22.00
N ASP A 88 -10.07 -3.80 21.92
CA ASP A 88 -8.77 -3.30 22.37
C ASP A 88 -8.17 -2.31 21.39
N LEU A 89 -8.26 -2.58 20.09
CA LEU A 89 -7.69 -1.73 19.04
C LEU A 89 -8.65 -1.55 17.87
N MET A 90 -8.84 -0.32 17.42
CA MET A 90 -9.44 0.00 16.12
C MET A 90 -8.39 0.65 15.24
N ILE A 91 -8.16 0.08 14.07
CA ILE A 91 -7.28 0.65 13.05
C ILE A 91 -8.08 1.07 11.83
N GLY A 92 -7.66 2.14 11.15
CA GLY A 92 -8.29 2.57 9.91
C GLY A 92 -7.38 3.44 9.06
N GLY A 93 -7.52 3.28 7.74
CA GLY A 93 -6.84 4.10 6.74
C GLY A 93 -7.85 4.77 5.80
N PRO A 94 -8.56 5.85 6.23
CA PRO A 94 -9.55 6.50 5.38
C PRO A 94 -8.93 6.97 4.07
N SER A 95 -9.67 6.83 2.96
CA SER A 95 -9.16 7.09 1.60
C SER A 95 -8.49 8.46 1.48
N CYS A 96 -7.29 8.46 0.90
CA CYS A 96 -6.42 9.63 0.75
C CYS A 96 -6.39 10.20 -0.68
N GLN A 97 -7.35 9.87 -1.55
CA GLN A 97 -7.22 10.22 -2.99
C GLN A 97 -7.18 11.73 -3.24
N GLY A 98 -7.82 12.54 -2.39
CA GLY A 98 -7.70 14.02 -2.43
C GLY A 98 -6.41 14.57 -1.81
N PHE A 99 -5.67 13.78 -1.00
CA PHE A 99 -4.49 14.22 -0.25
C PHE A 99 -3.17 13.85 -0.92
N SER A 100 -3.16 12.86 -1.82
CA SER A 100 -1.93 12.34 -2.42
C SER A 100 -1.17 13.41 -3.20
N ARG A 101 0.13 13.59 -2.92
CA ARG A 101 1.01 14.48 -3.70
C ARG A 101 1.14 14.07 -5.16
N ALA A 102 0.84 12.81 -5.50
CA ALA A 102 0.77 12.30 -6.87
C ALA A 102 -0.60 12.49 -7.52
N GLY A 103 -1.63 12.92 -6.78
CA GLY A 103 -2.99 13.17 -7.24
C GLY A 103 -3.26 14.63 -7.61
N ARG A 104 -4.52 14.93 -7.98
CA ARG A 104 -4.96 16.28 -8.34
C ARG A 104 -5.16 17.24 -7.16
N ARG A 105 -5.05 16.77 -5.91
CA ARG A 105 -5.32 17.54 -4.68
C ARG A 105 -6.65 18.29 -4.73
N ASP A 106 -7.70 17.59 -5.08
CA ASP A 106 -9.04 18.16 -5.14
C ASP A 106 -9.56 18.37 -3.71
N LYS A 107 -9.59 19.62 -3.27
CA LYS A 107 -10.08 20.00 -1.93
C LYS A 107 -11.57 19.72 -1.74
N SER A 108 -12.35 19.64 -2.82
CA SER A 108 -13.79 19.38 -2.80
C SER A 108 -14.17 17.90 -2.83
N ASP A 109 -13.19 16.98 -2.88
CA ASP A 109 -13.45 15.55 -2.91
C ASP A 109 -14.12 15.10 -1.60
N PRO A 110 -15.36 14.57 -1.64
CA PRO A 110 -16.10 14.18 -0.43
C PRO A 110 -15.38 13.08 0.39
N ARG A 111 -14.43 12.37 -0.22
CA ARG A 111 -13.60 11.38 0.49
C ARG A 111 -12.63 12.01 1.47
N ASN A 112 -12.35 13.31 1.34
CA ASN A 112 -11.53 14.04 2.28
C ASN A 112 -12.15 14.10 3.68
N MET A 113 -13.47 13.91 3.79
CA MET A 113 -14.23 13.92 5.04
C MET A 113 -14.32 12.55 5.72
N LEU A 114 -13.82 11.48 5.10
CA LEU A 114 -13.95 10.13 5.68
C LEU A 114 -13.21 9.92 7.01
N PHE A 115 -12.25 10.77 7.35
CA PHE A 115 -11.65 10.75 8.68
C PHE A 115 -12.66 11.16 9.77
N GLY A 116 -13.60 12.06 9.48
CA GLY A 116 -14.69 12.41 10.38
C GLY A 116 -15.62 11.22 10.64
N GLU A 117 -15.93 10.43 9.61
CA GLU A 117 -16.69 9.18 9.78
C GLU A 117 -15.94 8.17 10.65
N TYR A 118 -14.62 8.11 10.52
CA TYR A 118 -13.79 7.27 11.39
C TYR A 118 -13.90 7.71 12.86
N VAL A 119 -13.86 9.03 13.14
CA VAL A 119 -14.07 9.59 14.50
C VAL A 119 -15.47 9.27 15.01
N ARG A 120 -16.51 9.37 14.16
CA ARG A 120 -17.89 8.98 14.53
C ARG A 120 -17.97 7.53 14.98
N VAL A 121 -17.40 6.61 14.20
CA VAL A 121 -17.41 5.19 14.54
C VAL A 121 -16.60 4.91 15.81
N ILE A 122 -15.46 5.59 16.03
CA ILE A 122 -14.71 5.52 17.29
C ILE A 122 -15.59 5.92 18.48
N ASN A 123 -16.32 7.04 18.36
CA ASN A 123 -17.23 7.49 19.42
C ASN A 123 -18.34 6.48 19.73
N GLU A 124 -18.85 5.82 18.72
CA GLU A 124 -19.90 4.81 18.84
C GLU A 124 -19.38 3.45 19.37
N VAL A 125 -18.19 3.00 18.97
CA VAL A 125 -17.63 1.69 19.35
C VAL A 125 -16.82 1.75 20.64
N ARG A 126 -16.18 2.87 20.95
CA ARG A 126 -15.39 3.09 22.18
C ARG A 126 -14.22 2.11 22.36
N PRO A 127 -13.36 1.86 21.34
CA PRO A 127 -12.18 1.02 21.50
C PRO A 127 -11.22 1.61 22.54
N LYS A 128 -10.34 0.77 23.14
CA LYS A 128 -9.32 1.26 24.08
C LYS A 128 -8.25 2.09 23.37
N TYR A 129 -7.78 1.61 22.22
CA TYR A 129 -6.76 2.24 21.39
C TYR A 129 -7.24 2.43 19.96
N ILE A 130 -6.72 3.45 19.31
CA ILE A 130 -7.02 3.74 17.90
C ILE A 130 -5.73 4.02 17.14
N VAL A 131 -5.70 3.61 15.87
CA VAL A 131 -4.64 3.94 14.92
C VAL A 131 -5.28 4.44 13.63
N LEU A 132 -4.89 5.63 13.17
CA LEU A 132 -5.22 6.11 11.84
C LEU A 132 -3.94 6.23 11.02
N GLU A 133 -3.93 5.56 9.85
CA GLU A 133 -2.85 5.64 8.88
C GLU A 133 -3.25 6.47 7.68
N ASN A 134 -2.32 7.26 7.15
CA ASN A 134 -2.54 7.97 5.90
C ASN A 134 -1.21 8.32 5.19
N VAL A 135 -1.31 8.93 4.01
CA VAL A 135 -0.15 9.45 3.27
C VAL A 135 0.37 10.75 3.88
N GLU A 136 1.65 11.10 3.65
CA GLU A 136 2.27 12.32 4.19
C GLU A 136 1.48 13.60 3.87
N GLY A 137 0.86 13.68 2.69
CA GLY A 137 0.08 14.84 2.30
C GLY A 137 -1.17 15.10 3.13
N PHE A 138 -1.55 14.16 4.00
CA PHE A 138 -2.65 14.31 4.96
C PHE A 138 -2.35 15.37 6.03
N VAL A 139 -1.07 15.59 6.35
CA VAL A 139 -0.63 16.57 7.36
C VAL A 139 -0.89 18.01 6.93
N ASP A 140 -0.71 18.31 5.65
CA ASP A 140 -0.77 19.67 5.10
C ASP A 140 -2.15 20.04 4.55
N MET A 141 -3.15 19.16 4.66
CA MET A 141 -4.46 19.42 4.13
C MET A 141 -5.23 20.42 4.99
N GLN A 142 -5.66 21.50 4.38
CA GLN A 142 -6.46 22.54 5.00
C GLN A 142 -7.94 22.38 4.63
N PHE A 143 -8.79 22.62 5.62
CA PHE A 143 -10.24 22.62 5.46
C PHE A 143 -10.82 24.02 5.57
N ILE A 144 -11.96 24.23 4.90
CA ILE A 144 -12.76 25.45 4.95
C ILE A 144 -14.16 25.04 5.38
N GLY A 145 -14.71 25.70 6.39
CA GLY A 145 -16.04 25.42 6.89
C GLY A 145 -16.21 24.00 7.48
N TYR A 146 -15.13 23.40 8.02
CA TYR A 146 -15.24 22.08 8.65
C TYR A 146 -16.07 22.20 9.92
N LYS A 147 -17.16 21.41 9.99
CA LYS A 147 -17.97 21.22 11.18
C LYS A 147 -17.60 19.90 11.84
N GLY A 148 -17.27 19.93 13.11
CA GLY A 148 -16.98 18.74 13.91
C GLY A 148 -18.21 17.86 14.14
N LEU A 149 -18.03 16.73 14.79
CA LEU A 149 -19.06 15.75 15.10
C LEU A 149 -20.10 16.36 16.04
N ASP A 150 -21.39 16.24 15.70
CA ASP A 150 -22.48 16.52 16.63
C ASP A 150 -22.51 15.41 17.70
N LEU A 151 -22.51 15.81 18.98
CA LEU A 151 -22.66 14.92 20.12
C LEU A 151 -24.10 15.09 20.71
N PRO A 152 -24.60 14.14 21.51
CA PRO A 152 -26.02 14.15 21.97
C PRO A 152 -26.50 15.45 22.62
N GLU A 153 -25.61 16.19 23.28
CA GLU A 153 -25.95 17.44 23.98
C GLU A 153 -25.13 18.65 23.48
N GLU A 154 -24.35 18.49 22.40
CA GLU A 154 -23.45 19.51 21.91
C GLU A 154 -23.38 19.50 20.39
N GLU A 155 -23.69 20.63 19.74
CA GLU A 155 -23.45 20.79 18.32
C GLU A 155 -21.94 20.77 18.01
N GLY A 156 -21.57 20.13 16.88
CA GLY A 156 -20.21 20.10 16.41
C GLY A 156 -19.65 21.51 16.20
N PRO A 157 -18.46 21.84 16.71
CA PRO A 157 -17.88 23.16 16.52
C PRO A 157 -17.55 23.40 15.05
N VAL A 158 -17.67 24.65 14.61
CA VAL A 158 -17.14 25.09 13.32
C VAL A 158 -15.69 25.50 13.54
N TYR A 159 -14.78 24.76 12.91
CA TYR A 159 -13.36 25.04 13.03
C TYR A 159 -12.93 26.20 12.12
N PRO A 160 -11.89 26.97 12.49
CA PRO A 160 -11.39 28.06 11.68
C PRO A 160 -10.96 27.59 10.28
N ASP A 161 -11.20 28.42 9.28
CA ASP A 161 -10.75 28.17 7.91
C ASP A 161 -9.21 28.07 7.89
N GLY A 162 -8.70 27.06 7.17
CA GLY A 162 -7.28 26.78 7.12
C GLY A 162 -6.79 25.81 8.20
N SER A 163 -7.67 25.33 9.11
CA SER A 163 -7.33 24.25 10.04
C SER A 163 -6.85 23.02 9.30
N VAL A 164 -5.76 22.40 9.79
CA VAL A 164 -5.16 21.22 9.16
C VAL A 164 -5.67 19.92 9.78
N THR A 165 -5.63 18.83 9.02
CA THR A 165 -6.17 17.53 9.44
C THR A 165 -5.65 17.05 10.80
N PRO A 166 -4.35 17.14 11.15
CA PRO A 166 -3.87 16.73 12.47
C PRO A 166 -4.52 17.46 13.63
N ASP A 167 -4.73 18.77 13.49
CA ASP A 167 -5.34 19.58 14.55
C ASP A 167 -6.82 19.23 14.70
N LEU A 168 -7.55 19.11 13.57
CA LEU A 168 -8.96 18.72 13.57
C LEU A 168 -9.16 17.34 14.20
N LEU A 169 -8.37 16.36 13.77
CA LEU A 169 -8.47 14.98 14.27
C LEU A 169 -8.16 14.91 15.77
N THR A 170 -7.12 15.61 16.23
CA THR A 170 -6.75 15.67 17.65
C THR A 170 -7.85 16.32 18.48
N ALA A 171 -8.42 17.43 18.00
CA ALA A 171 -9.49 18.13 18.69
C ALA A 171 -10.78 17.28 18.78
N GLU A 172 -11.18 16.66 17.66
CA GLU A 172 -12.38 15.81 17.64
C GLU A 172 -12.23 14.56 18.52
N LEU A 173 -11.06 13.91 18.51
CA LEU A 173 -10.78 12.76 19.38
C LEU A 173 -10.80 13.17 20.86
N TYR A 174 -10.25 14.34 21.20
CA TYR A 174 -10.28 14.84 22.57
C TYR A 174 -11.72 15.08 23.05
N ARG A 175 -12.60 15.65 22.20
CA ARG A 175 -14.02 15.88 22.54
C ARG A 175 -14.78 14.59 22.85
N ILE A 176 -14.36 13.47 22.28
CA ILE A 176 -14.98 12.17 22.52
C ILE A 176 -14.22 11.32 23.55
N GLY A 177 -13.34 11.93 24.38
CA GLY A 177 -12.65 11.28 25.48
C GLY A 177 -11.46 10.40 25.06
N TYR A 178 -10.68 10.85 24.06
CA TYR A 178 -9.43 10.23 23.67
C TYR A 178 -8.28 11.22 23.69
N HIS A 179 -7.16 10.78 24.21
CA HIS A 179 -5.88 11.46 24.03
C HIS A 179 -5.18 10.96 22.78
N THR A 180 -4.33 11.79 22.17
CA THR A 180 -3.51 11.41 21.01
C THR A 180 -2.04 11.68 21.28
N LEU A 181 -1.19 10.77 20.80
CA LEU A 181 0.24 11.07 20.65
C LEU A 181 0.43 12.09 19.52
N LYS A 182 1.48 12.89 19.61
CA LYS A 182 1.85 13.77 18.48
C LYS A 182 2.08 12.90 17.23
N PRO A 183 1.35 13.14 16.13
CA PRO A 183 1.45 12.32 14.92
C PRO A 183 2.88 12.24 14.38
N ARG A 184 3.27 11.06 13.88
CA ARG A 184 4.61 10.82 13.34
C ARG A 184 4.54 10.22 11.93
N ILE A 185 5.49 10.65 11.09
CA ILE A 185 5.76 9.98 9.82
C ILE A 185 6.73 8.83 10.09
N LEU A 186 6.29 7.61 9.77
CA LEU A 186 7.10 6.41 9.86
C LEU A 186 7.48 5.94 8.45
N ASN A 187 8.73 5.54 8.27
CA ASN A 187 9.18 4.90 7.03
C ASN A 187 9.12 3.38 7.18
N ALA A 188 8.39 2.69 6.34
CA ALA A 188 8.25 1.24 6.39
C ALA A 188 9.61 0.49 6.34
N ALA A 189 10.61 1.05 5.66
CA ALA A 189 11.96 0.48 5.60
C ALA A 189 12.63 0.37 6.97
N ASP A 190 12.30 1.23 7.92
CA ASP A 190 12.80 1.20 9.30
C ASP A 190 12.35 -0.05 10.07
N PHE A 191 11.35 -0.74 9.55
CA PHE A 191 10.72 -1.93 10.16
C PHE A 191 10.89 -3.20 9.33
N GLY A 192 11.92 -3.26 8.47
CA GLY A 192 12.24 -4.44 7.67
C GLY A 192 11.39 -4.63 6.42
N VAL A 193 10.64 -3.62 6.00
CA VAL A 193 9.95 -3.64 4.70
C VAL A 193 10.94 -3.24 3.59
N PRO A 194 11.08 -4.02 2.50
CA PRO A 194 12.03 -3.69 1.42
C PRO A 194 11.52 -2.55 0.51
N GLN A 195 10.98 -1.50 1.13
CA GLN A 195 10.36 -0.36 0.46
C GLN A 195 10.49 0.92 1.28
N ARG A 196 10.93 2.01 0.63
CA ARG A 196 10.82 3.36 1.19
C ARG A 196 9.39 3.86 1.03
N ARG A 197 8.62 3.74 2.09
CA ARG A 197 7.21 4.14 2.13
C ARG A 197 6.92 4.89 3.43
N ASN A 198 6.76 6.19 3.31
CA ASN A 198 6.41 7.04 4.43
C ASN A 198 4.90 7.08 4.64
N ARG A 199 4.49 6.98 5.90
CA ARG A 199 3.09 7.09 6.31
C ARG A 199 2.98 7.92 7.57
N ILE A 200 2.01 8.82 7.59
CA ILE A 200 1.63 9.50 8.82
C ILE A 200 0.78 8.55 9.66
N ILE A 201 1.16 8.40 10.90
CA ILE A 201 0.48 7.55 11.88
C ILE A 201 -0.02 8.41 13.03
N PHE A 202 -1.30 8.28 13.34
CA PHE A 202 -1.93 8.81 14.54
C PHE A 202 -2.22 7.65 15.47
N ILE A 203 -1.79 7.77 16.72
CA ILE A 203 -2.12 6.83 17.79
C ILE A 203 -2.90 7.59 18.85
N GLY A 204 -4.09 7.09 19.15
CA GLY A 204 -4.91 7.60 20.25
C GLY A 204 -5.24 6.51 21.25
N TYR A 205 -5.59 6.93 22.45
CA TYR A 205 -5.96 6.05 23.55
C TYR A 205 -7.07 6.71 24.38
N ARG A 206 -7.98 5.90 24.87
CA ARG A 206 -9.12 6.35 25.69
C ARG A 206 -8.60 6.90 27.03
N ASP A 207 -9.29 7.86 27.64
CA ASP A 207 -8.88 8.58 28.85
C ASP A 207 -8.49 7.68 30.03
N ASP A 208 -9.06 6.48 30.12
CA ASP A 208 -8.81 5.48 31.16
C ASP A 208 -7.65 4.52 30.83
N MET A 209 -6.99 4.70 29.69
CA MET A 209 -5.90 3.83 29.21
C MET A 209 -4.52 4.46 29.38
N THR A 210 -3.50 3.61 29.48
CA THR A 210 -2.09 4.03 29.49
C THR A 210 -1.64 4.44 28.09
N ALA A 211 -0.92 5.57 27.98
CA ALA A 211 -0.37 6.04 26.72
C ALA A 211 0.64 5.02 26.15
N PRO A 212 0.48 4.57 24.88
CA PRO A 212 1.49 3.76 24.22
C PRO A 212 2.66 4.61 23.73
N GLU A 213 3.68 3.99 23.15
CA GLU A 213 4.75 4.69 22.44
C GLU A 213 4.66 4.47 20.92
N TYR A 214 5.37 5.28 20.13
CA TYR A 214 5.63 4.95 18.73
C TYR A 214 6.74 3.91 18.62
N PRO A 215 6.64 2.98 17.66
CA PRO A 215 7.69 2.00 17.43
C PRO A 215 9.01 2.69 17.09
N LYS A 216 10.10 2.16 17.62
CA LYS A 216 11.48 2.59 17.30
C LYS A 216 11.98 1.83 16.07
N PRO A 217 12.73 2.48 15.17
CA PRO A 217 13.34 1.80 14.03
C PRO A 217 14.12 0.55 14.48
N THR A 218 13.81 -0.59 13.85
CA THR A 218 14.52 -1.87 14.09
C THR A 218 15.64 -2.09 13.09
N VAL A 219 15.59 -1.36 11.95
CA VAL A 219 16.57 -1.45 10.87
C VAL A 219 17.12 -0.06 10.58
N LYS A 220 18.46 0.06 10.56
CA LYS A 220 19.13 1.32 10.19
C LYS A 220 19.19 1.50 8.68
N PRO A 221 19.26 2.75 8.16
CA PRO A 221 19.24 3.04 6.72
C PRO A 221 20.31 2.29 5.89
N GLU A 222 21.49 2.06 6.45
CA GLU A 222 22.58 1.32 5.81
C GLU A 222 22.29 -0.19 5.66
N ASN A 223 21.32 -0.70 6.42
CA ASN A 223 20.92 -2.12 6.45
C ASN A 223 19.53 -2.37 5.86
N TYR A 224 18.94 -1.39 5.17
CA TYR A 224 17.64 -1.59 4.53
C TYR A 224 17.69 -2.74 3.54
N LEU A 225 16.65 -3.57 3.58
CA LEU A 225 16.48 -4.65 2.62
C LEU A 225 16.35 -4.07 1.20
N ASN A 226 17.13 -4.61 0.29
CA ASN A 226 17.10 -4.21 -1.11
C ASN A 226 16.22 -5.17 -1.95
N LEU A 227 16.00 -4.83 -3.23
CA LEU A 227 15.15 -5.64 -4.10
C LEU A 227 15.70 -7.03 -4.37
N LEU A 228 17.03 -7.21 -4.37
CA LEU A 228 17.61 -8.54 -4.52
C LEU A 228 17.29 -9.42 -3.30
N ASP A 229 17.27 -8.84 -2.08
CA ASP A 229 16.86 -9.52 -0.86
C ASP A 229 15.36 -9.86 -0.84
N ALA A 230 14.54 -9.01 -1.46
CA ALA A 230 13.09 -9.18 -1.45
C ALA A 230 12.57 -10.13 -2.53
N ILE A 231 13.02 -9.96 -3.77
CA ILE A 231 12.42 -10.57 -4.97
C ILE A 231 13.44 -11.23 -5.90
N GLY A 232 14.71 -11.34 -5.50
CA GLY A 232 15.76 -11.92 -6.35
C GLY A 232 15.53 -13.38 -6.72
N ASP A 233 14.78 -14.13 -5.92
CA ASP A 233 14.37 -15.52 -6.20
C ASP A 233 13.21 -15.64 -7.21
N LEU A 234 12.52 -14.53 -7.52
CA LEU A 234 11.42 -14.45 -8.49
C LEU A 234 11.91 -14.10 -9.91
N ILE A 235 13.21 -13.88 -10.13
CA ILE A 235 13.80 -13.62 -11.45
C ILE A 235 13.49 -14.79 -12.39
N THR A 236 12.87 -14.49 -13.53
CA THR A 236 12.44 -15.53 -14.49
C THR A 236 13.49 -15.83 -15.55
N ASP A 237 14.30 -14.86 -15.96
CA ASP A 237 15.41 -15.07 -16.88
C ASP A 237 16.48 -15.98 -16.25
N SER A 238 16.65 -17.16 -16.85
CA SER A 238 17.55 -18.20 -16.33
C SER A 238 19.02 -17.78 -16.32
N LYS A 239 19.45 -16.94 -17.28
CA LYS A 239 20.83 -16.43 -17.35
C LYS A 239 21.08 -15.40 -16.25
N ILE A 240 20.14 -14.49 -16.06
CA ILE A 240 20.19 -13.48 -15.01
C ILE A 240 20.14 -14.17 -13.64
N ARG A 241 19.24 -15.13 -13.45
CA ARG A 241 19.12 -15.90 -12.22
C ARG A 241 20.41 -16.66 -11.89
N LYS A 242 21.03 -17.33 -12.87
CA LYS A 242 22.32 -18.02 -12.67
C LYS A 242 23.43 -17.05 -12.28
N LYS A 243 23.49 -15.86 -12.89
CA LYS A 243 24.48 -14.83 -12.56
C LYS A 243 24.28 -14.28 -11.13
N ASN A 244 23.05 -14.22 -10.66
CA ASN A 244 22.70 -13.78 -9.30
C ASN A 244 22.53 -14.96 -8.34
N ASN A 245 23.05 -16.16 -8.68
CA ASN A 245 22.91 -17.38 -7.88
C ASN A 245 23.51 -17.18 -6.49
N ARG A 246 22.63 -17.01 -5.52
CA ARG A 246 22.95 -16.87 -4.11
C ARG A 246 21.94 -17.64 -3.26
N GLN A 247 22.26 -17.90 -2.01
CA GLN A 247 21.32 -18.43 -1.06
C GLN A 247 20.14 -17.45 -0.86
N LEU A 248 18.98 -17.98 -0.55
CA LEU A 248 17.82 -17.15 -0.20
C LEU A 248 18.16 -16.22 0.98
N SER A 249 17.71 -14.98 0.88
CA SER A 249 17.77 -14.08 2.02
C SER A 249 16.81 -14.54 3.12
N GLN A 250 17.05 -14.11 4.37
CA GLN A 250 16.11 -14.40 5.46
C GLN A 250 14.70 -13.87 5.13
N PHE A 251 14.59 -12.69 4.52
CA PHE A 251 13.30 -12.13 4.11
C PHE A 251 12.55 -13.05 3.12
N GLN A 252 13.26 -13.63 2.14
CA GLN A 252 12.66 -14.58 1.18
C GLN A 252 12.24 -15.88 1.87
N ILE A 253 13.04 -16.38 2.80
CA ILE A 253 12.71 -17.57 3.61
C ILE A 253 11.43 -17.31 4.43
N ASP A 254 11.37 -16.19 5.14
CA ASP A 254 10.22 -15.82 5.96
C ASP A 254 8.97 -15.62 5.11
N SER A 255 9.10 -14.99 3.93
CA SER A 255 7.99 -14.81 3.00
C SER A 255 7.40 -16.14 2.51
N LYS A 256 8.24 -17.15 2.33
CA LYS A 256 7.83 -18.50 1.90
C LYS A 256 7.27 -19.34 3.05
N ASN A 257 7.86 -19.22 4.23
CA ASN A 257 7.40 -19.97 5.41
C ASN A 257 6.10 -19.39 6.00
N GLY A 258 5.83 -18.11 5.72
CA GLY A 258 4.76 -17.34 6.32
C GLY A 258 5.17 -16.70 7.65
N ARG A 259 4.73 -15.46 7.87
CA ARG A 259 4.90 -14.69 9.12
C ARG A 259 3.61 -14.63 9.90
N THR A 260 2.48 -14.64 9.18
CA THR A 260 1.15 -14.51 9.77
C THR A 260 0.63 -15.88 10.22
N PRO A 261 0.43 -16.08 11.54
CA PRO A 261 -0.10 -17.33 12.05
C PRO A 261 -1.62 -17.43 11.83
N GLY A 262 -2.11 -18.64 11.57
CA GLY A 262 -3.52 -18.96 11.70
C GLY A 262 -3.96 -18.99 13.17
N ILE A 263 -5.25 -19.20 13.40
CA ILE A 263 -5.83 -19.32 14.75
C ILE A 263 -5.22 -20.48 15.56
N ASP A 264 -4.61 -21.44 14.89
CA ASP A 264 -3.89 -22.57 15.51
C ASP A 264 -2.45 -22.18 15.94
N GLY A 265 -2.05 -20.93 15.77
CA GLY A 265 -0.73 -20.41 16.08
C GLY A 265 0.36 -20.78 15.07
N LYS A 266 0.03 -21.46 13.96
CA LYS A 266 1.01 -21.87 12.96
C LYS A 266 0.99 -20.93 11.75
N PRO A 267 2.16 -20.50 11.24
CA PRO A 267 2.22 -19.76 10.01
C PRO A 267 1.78 -20.60 8.82
N ILE A 268 1.21 -19.94 7.81
CA ILE A 268 0.78 -20.59 6.58
C ILE A 268 1.91 -20.49 5.55
N PRO A 269 2.54 -21.61 5.16
CA PRO A 269 3.61 -21.59 4.18
C PRO A 269 3.09 -21.32 2.76
N ALA A 270 3.97 -20.83 1.90
CA ALA A 270 3.67 -20.64 0.49
C ALA A 270 3.25 -21.94 -0.19
N PRO A 271 2.31 -21.88 -1.14
CA PRO A 271 2.01 -23.02 -2.00
C PRO A 271 3.22 -23.36 -2.90
N LYS A 272 3.25 -24.58 -3.45
CA LYS A 272 4.33 -24.99 -4.36
C LYS A 272 4.50 -24.06 -5.57
N GLN A 273 3.37 -23.57 -6.11
CA GLN A 273 3.36 -22.57 -7.16
C GLN A 273 3.19 -21.20 -6.52
N VAL A 274 4.10 -20.28 -6.85
CA VAL A 274 4.01 -18.89 -6.38
C VAL A 274 2.82 -18.21 -7.05
N MET A 275 1.81 -17.83 -6.28
CA MET A 275 0.61 -17.17 -6.77
C MET A 275 0.85 -15.69 -7.09
N ASN A 276 0.05 -15.15 -8.02
CA ASN A 276 0.12 -13.75 -8.46
C ASN A 276 1.47 -13.35 -9.11
N ASN A 277 2.26 -14.32 -9.60
CA ASN A 277 3.55 -14.06 -10.23
C ASN A 277 3.50 -14.17 -11.77
N GLU A 278 2.31 -14.09 -12.37
CA GLU A 278 2.14 -14.01 -13.81
C GLU A 278 2.79 -12.74 -14.33
N LEU A 279 3.72 -12.91 -15.27
CA LEU A 279 4.44 -11.78 -15.82
C LEU A 279 3.51 -10.88 -16.65
N PRO A 280 3.63 -9.55 -16.52
CA PRO A 280 2.94 -8.64 -17.40
C PRO A 280 3.38 -8.83 -18.84
N GLY A 281 2.43 -9.03 -19.75
CA GLY A 281 2.71 -9.02 -21.19
C GLY A 281 3.13 -7.62 -21.63
N SER A 282 4.17 -7.53 -22.45
CA SER A 282 4.55 -6.30 -23.14
C SER A 282 4.73 -6.58 -24.62
N SER A 283 4.37 -5.60 -25.49
CA SER A 283 4.76 -5.65 -26.89
C SER A 283 6.27 -5.46 -27.02
N ASP A 284 6.85 -5.90 -28.13
CA ASP A 284 8.28 -5.71 -28.42
C ASP A 284 8.68 -4.24 -28.27
N LEU A 285 7.84 -3.33 -28.78
CA LEU A 285 8.04 -1.88 -28.65
C LEU A 285 8.18 -1.41 -27.19
N VAL A 286 7.36 -1.96 -26.28
CA VAL A 286 7.41 -1.61 -24.86
C VAL A 286 8.64 -2.23 -24.21
N ALA A 287 8.94 -3.49 -24.52
CA ALA A 287 10.11 -4.19 -23.98
C ALA A 287 11.43 -3.51 -24.43
N GLU A 288 11.56 -3.17 -25.73
CA GLU A 288 12.70 -2.42 -26.25
C GLU A 288 12.86 -1.06 -25.58
N ARG A 289 11.75 -0.33 -25.34
CA ARG A 289 11.76 0.95 -24.63
C ARG A 289 12.23 0.78 -23.18
N PHE A 290 11.77 -0.25 -22.48
CA PHE A 290 12.19 -0.53 -21.10
C PHE A 290 13.66 -0.93 -21.03
N SER A 291 14.19 -1.59 -22.06
CA SER A 291 15.61 -1.96 -22.13
C SER A 291 16.56 -0.78 -22.24
N LEU A 292 16.06 0.42 -22.61
CA LEU A 292 16.88 1.63 -22.67
C LEU A 292 17.26 2.17 -21.28
N PHE A 293 16.48 1.85 -20.25
CA PHE A 293 16.74 2.35 -18.91
C PHE A 293 17.88 1.58 -18.23
N LEU A 294 18.76 2.30 -17.58
CA LEU A 294 19.74 1.74 -16.65
C LEU A 294 19.12 1.48 -15.28
N PRO A 295 19.65 0.55 -14.46
CA PRO A 295 19.21 0.38 -13.08
C PRO A 295 19.28 1.68 -12.29
N GLY A 296 18.18 2.04 -11.58
CA GLY A 296 18.05 3.29 -10.84
C GLY A 296 17.64 4.51 -11.67
N GLU A 297 17.53 4.38 -13.00
CA GLU A 297 17.27 5.50 -13.89
C GLU A 297 15.76 5.78 -14.03
N SER A 298 15.37 7.05 -13.87
CA SER A 298 14.01 7.54 -14.16
C SER A 298 13.89 7.98 -15.63
N GLY A 299 12.65 8.16 -16.12
CA GLY A 299 12.40 8.67 -17.47
C GLY A 299 13.03 10.03 -17.73
N SER A 300 13.05 10.93 -16.73
CA SER A 300 13.72 12.23 -16.84
C SER A 300 15.25 12.09 -16.91
N MET A 301 15.85 11.18 -16.16
CA MET A 301 17.28 10.90 -16.22
C MET A 301 17.66 10.28 -17.56
N LEU A 302 16.90 9.30 -18.06
CA LEU A 302 17.13 8.70 -19.39
C LEU A 302 17.02 9.76 -20.49
N LYS A 303 16.00 10.63 -20.44
CA LYS A 303 15.86 11.73 -21.40
C LYS A 303 17.11 12.65 -21.40
N LYS A 304 17.56 13.05 -20.21
CA LYS A 304 18.80 13.84 -20.06
C LYS A 304 20.00 13.12 -20.62
N ARG A 305 20.18 11.82 -20.31
CA ARG A 305 21.28 11.00 -20.82
C ARG A 305 21.27 10.89 -22.36
N ILE A 306 20.10 10.70 -22.97
CA ILE A 306 19.99 10.67 -24.44
C ILE A 306 20.41 12.00 -25.06
N MET A 307 19.99 13.12 -24.49
CA MET A 307 20.33 14.46 -25.03
C MET A 307 21.81 14.80 -24.87
N GLU A 308 22.44 14.38 -23.76
CA GLU A 308 23.84 14.70 -23.46
C GLU A 308 24.84 13.72 -24.07
N LEU A 309 24.52 12.44 -24.07
CA LEU A 309 25.44 11.36 -24.46
C LEU A 309 25.04 10.63 -25.74
N GLY A 310 23.79 10.78 -26.17
CA GLY A 310 23.20 9.96 -27.22
C GLY A 310 22.87 8.55 -26.74
N ILE A 311 22.23 7.77 -27.60
CA ILE A 311 21.91 6.36 -27.35
C ILE A 311 21.93 5.57 -28.65
N ASP A 312 22.49 4.38 -28.59
CA ASP A 312 22.46 3.44 -29.72
C ASP A 312 21.19 2.57 -29.60
N ILE A 313 20.37 2.60 -30.65
CA ILE A 313 19.14 1.82 -30.76
C ILE A 313 19.14 0.86 -31.94
N SER A 314 20.30 0.63 -32.54
CA SER A 314 20.46 -0.22 -33.76
C SER A 314 19.94 -1.65 -33.57
N ASP A 315 19.92 -2.15 -32.35
CA ASP A 315 19.38 -3.45 -31.93
C ASP A 315 17.90 -3.42 -31.48
N LYS A 316 17.16 -2.32 -31.75
CA LYS A 316 15.78 -2.07 -31.31
C LYS A 316 14.83 -1.88 -32.51
N PRO A 317 14.51 -2.94 -33.27
CA PRO A 317 13.75 -2.81 -34.52
C PRO A 317 12.35 -2.23 -34.35
N ALA A 318 11.63 -2.55 -33.25
CA ALA A 318 10.29 -2.03 -33.01
C ALA A 318 10.31 -0.53 -32.69
N LEU A 319 11.32 -0.07 -31.92
CA LEU A 319 11.52 1.36 -31.66
C LEU A 319 11.92 2.12 -32.92
N ILE A 320 12.84 1.57 -33.73
CA ILE A 320 13.25 2.18 -34.99
C ILE A 320 12.04 2.35 -35.89
N LYS A 321 11.27 1.27 -36.12
CA LYS A 321 10.06 1.31 -36.98
C LYS A 321 9.10 2.42 -36.51
N MET A 322 8.77 2.45 -35.22
CA MET A 322 7.86 3.45 -34.65
C MET A 322 8.40 4.88 -34.82
N CYS A 323 9.72 5.10 -34.62
CA CYS A 323 10.35 6.41 -34.82
C CYS A 323 10.38 6.82 -36.30
N CYS A 324 10.62 5.89 -37.24
CA CYS A 324 10.55 6.16 -38.68
C CYS A 324 9.18 6.68 -39.06
N GLU A 325 8.11 6.01 -38.61
CA GLU A 325 6.73 6.40 -38.92
C GLU A 325 6.37 7.77 -38.35
N LYS A 326 6.85 8.11 -37.13
CA LYS A 326 6.48 9.38 -36.46
C LYS A 326 7.36 10.57 -36.84
N LEU A 327 8.59 10.34 -37.25
CA LEU A 327 9.54 11.39 -37.59
C LEU A 327 9.72 11.56 -39.09
N GLU A 328 9.09 10.68 -39.90
CA GLU A 328 9.21 10.64 -41.37
C GLU A 328 10.68 10.52 -41.83
N LYS A 329 11.44 9.62 -41.14
CA LYS A 329 12.86 9.39 -41.35
C LYS A 329 13.15 7.92 -41.73
N THR A 330 14.24 7.68 -42.42
CA THR A 330 14.73 6.33 -42.68
C THR A 330 15.33 5.69 -41.40
N PRO A 331 15.48 4.35 -41.36
CA PRO A 331 16.10 3.67 -40.21
C PRO A 331 17.49 4.19 -39.88
N ASP A 332 18.34 4.43 -40.89
CA ASP A 332 19.71 4.92 -40.68
C ASP A 332 19.72 6.35 -40.12
N GLU A 333 18.82 7.21 -40.61
CA GLU A 333 18.64 8.58 -40.07
C GLU A 333 18.16 8.58 -38.62
N VAL A 334 17.22 7.69 -38.28
CA VAL A 334 16.72 7.54 -36.88
C VAL A 334 17.85 7.07 -35.94
N ILE A 335 18.60 6.06 -36.34
CA ILE A 335 19.75 5.56 -35.55
C ILE A 335 20.80 6.67 -35.38
N ALA A 336 21.17 7.36 -36.49
CA ALA A 336 22.14 8.44 -36.47
C ALA A 336 21.67 9.62 -35.60
N LEU A 337 20.37 9.98 -35.63
CA LEU A 337 19.77 11.03 -34.85
C LEU A 337 20.01 10.81 -33.34
N TYR A 338 19.59 9.65 -32.81
CA TYR A 338 19.72 9.37 -31.39
C TYR A 338 21.16 9.13 -30.94
N LYS A 339 22.03 8.66 -31.83
CA LYS A 339 23.46 8.43 -31.56
C LYS A 339 24.27 9.75 -31.58
N SER A 340 23.83 10.76 -32.33
CA SER A 340 24.57 12.00 -32.56
C SER A 340 24.47 13.08 -31.51
N LYS A 341 23.70 12.90 -30.43
CA LYS A 341 23.40 13.92 -29.39
C LYS A 341 22.66 15.17 -29.93
N LYS A 342 22.09 15.10 -31.13
CA LYS A 342 21.41 16.21 -31.80
C LYS A 342 19.89 16.11 -31.72
N ALA A 343 19.35 15.05 -31.10
CA ALA A 343 17.94 14.85 -30.95
C ALA A 343 17.31 15.97 -30.09
N THR A 344 16.26 16.57 -30.58
CA THR A 344 15.49 17.58 -29.86
C THR A 344 14.67 16.92 -28.74
N VAL A 345 14.18 17.72 -27.79
CA VAL A 345 13.28 17.28 -26.74
C VAL A 345 12.06 16.55 -27.32
N ALA A 346 11.48 17.09 -28.41
CA ALA A 346 10.30 16.48 -29.06
C ALA A 346 10.62 15.11 -29.68
N GLU A 347 11.79 14.96 -30.33
CA GLU A 347 12.23 13.69 -30.89
C GLU A 347 12.51 12.65 -29.79
N VAL A 348 13.14 13.05 -28.68
CA VAL A 348 13.32 12.15 -27.54
C VAL A 348 11.99 11.74 -26.92
N ASP A 349 10.99 12.61 -26.89
CA ASP A 349 9.64 12.28 -26.42
C ASP A 349 8.92 11.29 -27.35
N VAL A 350 9.25 11.24 -28.65
CA VAL A 350 8.79 10.18 -29.55
C VAL A 350 9.37 8.83 -29.15
N LEU A 351 10.65 8.77 -28.84
CA LEU A 351 11.33 7.53 -28.44
C LEU A 351 10.81 7.01 -27.08
N LEU A 352 10.66 7.89 -26.07
CA LEU A 352 10.45 7.49 -24.68
C LEU A 352 8.98 7.49 -24.22
N THR A 353 8.11 8.30 -24.78
CA THR A 353 6.81 8.70 -24.22
C THR A 353 6.93 9.81 -23.17
N LYS A 354 5.80 10.50 -22.91
CA LYS A 354 5.76 11.63 -21.94
C LYS A 354 5.70 11.20 -20.45
N LYS A 355 5.88 9.91 -20.12
CA LYS A 355 5.86 9.41 -18.73
C LYS A 355 7.22 9.56 -18.05
N ASN A 356 7.51 10.76 -17.56
CA ASN A 356 8.79 11.09 -16.90
C ASN A 356 9.01 10.38 -15.54
N ILE A 357 7.94 9.95 -14.89
CA ILE A 357 7.98 9.27 -13.58
C ILE A 357 8.35 7.78 -13.67
N ARG A 358 8.30 7.18 -14.87
CA ARG A 358 8.67 5.77 -15.05
C ARG A 358 10.13 5.57 -14.64
N GLN A 359 10.38 4.49 -13.88
CA GLN A 359 11.70 4.20 -13.34
C GLN A 359 12.04 2.73 -13.46
N ARG A 360 13.28 2.41 -13.85
CA ARG A 360 13.88 1.10 -13.65
C ARG A 360 14.54 1.08 -12.28
N PHE A 361 14.16 0.12 -11.44
CA PHE A 361 14.68 0.07 -10.08
C PHE A 361 16.13 -0.41 -10.02
N ASP A 362 16.85 0.04 -8.99
CA ASP A 362 18.18 -0.46 -8.65
C ASP A 362 18.00 -1.72 -7.76
N PRO A 363 18.53 -2.89 -8.17
CA PRO A 363 18.42 -4.12 -7.39
C PRO A 363 19.07 -4.04 -6.00
N LYS A 364 20.02 -3.10 -5.80
CA LYS A 364 20.76 -2.89 -4.55
C LYS A 364 20.12 -1.86 -3.62
N GLN A 365 18.95 -1.34 -3.97
CA GLN A 365 18.19 -0.39 -3.16
C GLN A 365 16.83 -0.97 -2.75
N PRO A 366 16.24 -0.52 -1.64
CA PRO A 366 14.81 -0.74 -1.38
C PRO A 366 13.97 -0.22 -2.53
N SER A 367 12.80 -0.78 -2.76
CA SER A 367 11.87 -0.21 -3.74
C SER A 367 11.44 1.21 -3.33
N ALA A 368 11.11 2.05 -4.31
CA ALA A 368 10.31 3.23 -4.05
C ALA A 368 8.91 2.83 -3.59
N THR A 369 8.10 3.79 -3.13
CA THR A 369 6.72 3.53 -2.72
C THR A 369 5.95 2.80 -3.81
N VAL A 370 5.50 1.58 -3.52
CA VAL A 370 4.64 0.78 -4.42
C VAL A 370 3.33 1.52 -4.62
N VAL A 371 2.97 1.72 -5.89
CA VAL A 371 1.76 2.44 -6.31
C VAL A 371 0.72 1.48 -6.88
N SER A 372 -0.50 1.97 -7.05
CA SER A 372 -1.64 1.18 -7.56
C SER A 372 -1.60 0.88 -9.08
N ILE A 373 -0.58 1.35 -9.77
CA ILE A 373 -0.42 1.19 -11.23
C ILE A 373 0.95 0.59 -11.51
N ALA A 374 0.99 -0.60 -12.11
CA ALA A 374 2.23 -1.31 -12.43
C ALA A 374 3.12 -0.60 -13.47
N ASP A 375 2.54 0.21 -14.35
CA ASP A 375 3.20 0.76 -15.54
C ASP A 375 4.39 1.69 -15.25
N ASP A 376 4.52 2.18 -14.03
CA ASP A 376 5.54 3.17 -13.66
C ASP A 376 6.85 2.52 -13.20
N TYR A 377 6.84 1.22 -12.91
CA TYR A 377 7.99 0.51 -12.36
C TYR A 377 8.48 -0.60 -13.27
N ILE A 378 9.73 -0.47 -13.73
CA ILE A 378 10.41 -1.46 -14.55
C ILE A 378 11.25 -2.36 -13.65
N SER A 379 11.15 -3.68 -13.87
CA SER A 379 11.95 -4.68 -13.15
C SER A 379 13.44 -4.34 -13.21
N PRO A 380 14.19 -4.50 -12.11
CA PRO A 380 15.63 -4.27 -12.08
C PRO A 380 16.41 -5.09 -13.11
N TRP A 381 15.92 -6.27 -13.45
CA TRP A 381 16.64 -7.26 -14.25
C TRP A 381 16.07 -7.46 -15.64
N GLU A 382 14.78 -7.27 -15.81
CA GLU A 382 14.05 -7.65 -17.04
C GLU A 382 13.32 -6.44 -17.64
N ALA A 383 13.17 -6.42 -18.97
CA ALA A 383 12.50 -5.32 -19.66
C ALA A 383 10.96 -5.42 -19.59
N ARG A 384 10.43 -5.49 -18.38
CA ARG A 384 9.00 -5.60 -18.04
C ARG A 384 8.67 -4.83 -16.77
N THR A 385 7.41 -4.64 -16.51
CA THR A 385 6.94 -4.14 -15.21
C THR A 385 6.93 -5.28 -14.18
N PHE A 386 6.75 -4.93 -12.91
CA PHE A 386 6.66 -5.90 -11.81
C PHE A 386 5.42 -6.80 -11.96
N SER A 387 5.52 -8.05 -11.49
CA SER A 387 4.35 -8.88 -11.20
C SER A 387 3.64 -8.39 -9.93
N VAL A 388 2.40 -8.85 -9.69
CA VAL A 388 1.67 -8.56 -8.44
C VAL A 388 2.44 -9.12 -7.25
N ARG A 389 3.02 -10.33 -7.35
CA ARG A 389 3.81 -10.95 -6.30
C ARG A 389 5.09 -10.18 -5.97
N GLU A 390 5.80 -9.70 -6.98
CA GLU A 390 6.99 -8.87 -6.76
C GLU A 390 6.62 -7.60 -5.96
N MET A 391 5.52 -6.94 -6.32
CA MET A 391 5.02 -5.77 -5.58
C MET A 391 4.55 -6.14 -4.15
N ALA A 392 3.86 -7.27 -3.99
CA ALA A 392 3.41 -7.77 -2.70
C ALA A 392 4.57 -8.07 -1.75
N ARG A 393 5.66 -8.69 -2.27
CA ARG A 393 6.91 -8.89 -1.52
C ARG A 393 7.53 -7.56 -1.08
N CYS A 394 7.53 -6.54 -1.97
CA CYS A 394 7.99 -5.19 -1.61
C CYS A 394 7.13 -4.54 -0.51
N GLN A 395 5.88 -4.95 -0.37
CA GLN A 395 4.97 -4.54 0.72
C GLN A 395 5.05 -5.45 1.95
N SER A 396 5.93 -6.45 1.98
CA SER A 396 6.08 -7.45 3.04
C SER A 396 4.92 -8.44 3.23
N PHE A 397 4.08 -8.64 2.21
CA PHE A 397 3.12 -9.75 2.23
C PHE A 397 3.82 -11.10 2.07
N ASP A 398 3.32 -12.10 2.76
CA ASP A 398 3.78 -13.49 2.62
C ASP A 398 3.34 -14.10 1.29
N ASP A 399 4.06 -15.13 0.83
CA ASP A 399 3.74 -15.80 -0.44
C ASP A 399 2.47 -16.66 -0.37
N SER A 400 2.02 -16.99 0.82
CA SER A 400 0.73 -17.64 1.05
C SER A 400 -0.46 -16.69 0.90
N PHE A 401 -0.23 -15.36 0.94
CA PHE A 401 -1.29 -14.38 0.72
C PHE A 401 -1.61 -14.29 -0.77
N GLU A 402 -2.83 -14.59 -1.17
CA GLU A 402 -3.30 -14.54 -2.54
C GLU A 402 -4.21 -13.34 -2.79
N PHE A 403 -3.85 -12.51 -3.79
CA PHE A 403 -4.70 -11.42 -4.26
C PHE A 403 -5.64 -11.94 -5.34
N LEU A 404 -6.94 -11.78 -5.14
CA LEU A 404 -7.97 -12.30 -6.03
C LEU A 404 -8.57 -11.22 -6.94
N GLY A 405 -9.37 -11.64 -7.90
CA GLY A 405 -10.01 -10.77 -8.86
C GLY A 405 -9.12 -10.40 -10.06
N LYS A 406 -9.48 -9.34 -10.75
CA LYS A 406 -8.74 -8.86 -11.94
C LYS A 406 -7.34 -8.42 -11.56
N ARG A 407 -6.35 -8.76 -12.38
CA ARG A 407 -4.96 -8.31 -12.16
C ARG A 407 -4.82 -6.78 -12.31
N THR A 408 -5.44 -6.21 -13.36
CA THR A 408 -5.36 -4.78 -13.68
C THR A 408 -6.67 -4.29 -14.29
N THR A 409 -6.88 -2.99 -14.28
CA THR A 409 -7.99 -2.33 -14.97
C THR A 409 -7.52 -1.08 -15.71
N GLY A 410 -8.24 -0.66 -16.73
CA GLY A 410 -7.89 0.48 -17.58
C GLY A 410 -9.00 1.54 -17.66
N GLY A 411 -8.66 2.72 -18.19
CA GLY A 411 -9.59 3.79 -18.47
C GLY A 411 -10.30 4.35 -17.23
N LEU A 412 -11.57 4.74 -17.37
CA LEU A 412 -12.37 5.34 -16.29
C LEU A 412 -12.67 4.38 -15.13
N ARG A 413 -12.67 3.06 -15.39
CA ARG A 413 -12.92 2.05 -14.36
C ARG A 413 -11.87 2.04 -13.25
N ARG A 414 -10.67 2.59 -13.49
CA ARG A 414 -9.63 2.76 -12.45
C ARG A 414 -10.07 3.59 -11.25
N ARG A 415 -11.16 4.35 -11.37
CA ARG A 415 -11.68 5.19 -10.27
C ARG A 415 -12.55 4.42 -9.29
N VAL A 416 -13.08 3.27 -9.70
CA VAL A 416 -14.07 2.49 -8.94
C VAL A 416 -13.62 1.04 -8.70
N GLU A 417 -12.83 0.45 -9.60
CA GLU A 417 -12.34 -0.90 -9.47
C GLU A 417 -11.02 -0.95 -8.67
N VAL A 418 -10.87 -1.99 -7.84
CA VAL A 418 -9.69 -2.23 -6.99
C VAL A 418 -9.02 -3.56 -7.38
N PRO A 419 -8.41 -3.64 -8.60
CA PRO A 419 -7.73 -4.85 -9.05
C PRO A 419 -6.50 -5.16 -8.20
N GLN A 420 -5.89 -6.35 -8.38
CA GLN A 420 -4.77 -6.85 -7.58
C GLN A 420 -3.63 -5.83 -7.40
N TYR A 421 -3.20 -5.15 -8.47
CA TYR A 421 -2.17 -4.10 -8.36
C TYR A 421 -2.60 -2.94 -7.45
N THR A 422 -3.87 -2.55 -7.51
CA THR A 422 -4.42 -1.49 -6.66
C THR A 422 -4.54 -1.97 -5.22
N GLN A 423 -4.96 -3.20 -4.99
CA GLN A 423 -5.01 -3.81 -3.65
C GLN A 423 -3.63 -3.78 -2.99
N VAL A 424 -2.58 -4.22 -3.69
CA VAL A 424 -1.20 -4.18 -3.18
C VAL A 424 -0.72 -2.75 -2.94
N GLY A 425 -0.95 -1.85 -3.91
CA GLY A 425 -0.45 -0.47 -3.82
C GLY A 425 -1.09 0.36 -2.70
N ASN A 426 -2.36 0.11 -2.42
CA ASN A 426 -3.10 0.80 -1.35
C ASN A 426 -2.77 0.25 0.04
N ALA A 427 -2.31 -0.99 0.14
CA ALA A 427 -2.09 -1.64 1.43
C ALA A 427 -1.05 -0.94 2.30
N VAL A 428 -1.28 -0.98 3.60
CA VAL A 428 -0.25 -0.74 4.62
C VAL A 428 0.64 -1.98 4.69
N PRO A 429 1.98 -1.83 4.69
CA PRO A 429 2.84 -3.00 4.81
C PRO A 429 2.62 -3.75 6.13
N PRO A 430 2.38 -5.07 6.10
CA PRO A 430 2.16 -5.87 7.31
C PRO A 430 3.21 -5.69 8.41
N LEU A 431 4.50 -5.61 8.06
CA LEU A 431 5.56 -5.42 9.06
C LEU A 431 5.52 -4.02 9.72
N LEU A 432 5.06 -2.97 9.01
CA LEU A 432 4.86 -1.66 9.63
C LEU A 432 3.67 -1.69 10.58
N ALA A 433 2.54 -2.28 10.16
CA ALA A 433 1.37 -2.42 11.00
C ALA A 433 1.66 -3.27 12.25
N LYS A 434 2.44 -4.36 12.10
CA LYS A 434 2.93 -5.17 13.21
C LYS A 434 3.71 -4.36 14.23
N ALA A 435 4.69 -3.57 13.78
CA ALA A 435 5.51 -2.76 14.67
C ALA A 435 4.67 -1.75 15.49
N ILE A 436 3.63 -1.15 14.88
CA ILE A 436 2.71 -0.26 15.59
C ILE A 436 1.87 -1.04 16.62
N ALA A 437 1.33 -2.18 16.20
CA ALA A 437 0.49 -3.02 17.04
C ALA A 437 1.24 -3.59 18.27
N GLU A 438 2.52 -3.95 18.11
CA GLU A 438 3.38 -4.43 19.19
C GLU A 438 3.59 -3.38 20.30
N GLU A 439 3.61 -2.08 19.96
CA GLU A 439 3.70 -1.03 20.98
C GLU A 439 2.38 -0.90 21.78
N ILE A 440 1.25 -1.12 21.13
CA ILE A 440 -0.05 -1.13 21.82
C ILE A 440 -0.18 -2.38 22.70
N MET A 441 0.29 -3.53 22.25
CA MET A 441 0.32 -4.76 23.05
C MET A 441 1.08 -4.63 24.38
N LYS A 442 2.05 -3.74 24.47
CA LYS A 442 2.84 -3.54 25.72
C LYS A 442 2.05 -2.84 26.82
N VAL A 443 0.97 -2.17 26.50
CA VAL A 443 0.16 -1.35 27.43
C VAL A 443 -1.26 -1.87 27.61
N LEU A 444 -1.62 -2.99 26.93
CA LEU A 444 -2.85 -3.76 27.15
C LEU A 444 -2.71 -4.70 28.36
#